data_63adfdac6a8bdcd36acc2ef4f53ef439
#
_entry.id   63adfdac6a8bdcd36acc2ef4f53ef439
#
_cell.length_a   1.000
_cell.length_b   1.000
_cell.length_c   1.000
_cell.angle_alpha   90.00
_cell.angle_beta   90.00
_cell.angle_gamma   90.00
#
_symmetry.space_group_name_H-M   'P 1'
#
loop_
_entity.id
_entity.type
_entity.pdbx_description
1 polymer ?
#
loop_
_entity_poly.entity_id
_entity_poly.type
_entity_poly.pdbx_seq_one_letter_code
_entity_poly.pdbx_strand_id
1 'polypeptide(L)'
;MKKYFIPNVCKVAMLLPLIFMFLFPVCSKAQVQYDLSVGGEKVCSANYNDLTVVKGVSGTVKYDPDTKTLTLQDATIDTPNKNPIESQIEGLTIKVVGVNKVTSSGFPSMLFHKPATIVGDGTLDVGGDGWVGIFVLSTTLTIDNCTLNVKGAQYGINGLGGKDDKIVIRNATVSAEGKKNGSVRDIAELTLIGCKISEPEGAEFDSMLHAIILNDKILKEKVIIAKDPTMVDMPNAEKVSRPKIYTLNGICVQGELENQPTGVYIVNGKKIVKK
;
A
#
# COMPACT_ATOMS: atom_id res chain seq x y z
N MET A 1 -90.26 -18.77 -6.24
CA MET A 1 -89.06 -18.06 -5.70
C MET A 1 -88.21 -19.04 -4.90
N LYS A 2 -87.09 -19.53 -5.41
CA LYS A 2 -86.18 -20.42 -4.68
C LYS A 2 -85.02 -19.55 -4.20
N LYS A 3 -84.88 -19.44 -2.87
CA LYS A 3 -83.71 -18.79 -2.20
C LYS A 3 -82.58 -19.79 -2.16
N TYR A 4 -81.44 -19.45 -2.76
CA TYR A 4 -80.21 -20.20 -2.61
C TYR A 4 -79.42 -19.66 -1.39
N PHE A 5 -79.18 -20.55 -0.47
CA PHE A 5 -78.37 -20.33 0.73
C PHE A 5 -76.92 -20.59 0.36
N ILE A 6 -76.02 -19.59 0.47
CA ILE A 6 -74.59 -19.72 0.24
C ILE A 6 -73.91 -19.86 1.64
N PRO A 7 -73.22 -20.95 1.94
CA PRO A 7 -72.54 -21.07 3.23
C PRO A 7 -71.25 -20.26 3.29
N ASN A 8 -71.10 -19.51 4.38
CA ASN A 8 -69.91 -18.74 4.73
C ASN A 8 -68.75 -19.65 5.16
N VAL A 9 -67.98 -20.22 4.23
CA VAL A 9 -66.83 -21.07 4.56
C VAL A 9 -65.51 -20.57 3.94
N CYS A 10 -65.40 -19.33 3.50
CA CYS A 10 -64.19 -18.88 2.80
C CYS A 10 -63.53 -17.61 3.36
N LYS A 11 -63.52 -17.44 4.71
CA LYS A 11 -62.84 -16.28 5.35
C LYS A 11 -61.73 -16.62 6.34
N VAL A 12 -61.40 -17.89 6.55
CA VAL A 12 -60.36 -18.28 7.54
C VAL A 12 -59.06 -18.79 6.85
N ALA A 13 -59.08 -19.13 5.57
CA ALA A 13 -57.94 -19.74 4.88
C ALA A 13 -56.89 -18.74 4.36
N MET A 14 -57.15 -17.40 4.43
CA MET A 14 -56.25 -16.40 3.85
C MET A 14 -55.35 -15.64 4.84
N LEU A 15 -55.46 -15.94 6.11
CA LEU A 15 -54.67 -15.28 7.20
C LEU A 15 -53.47 -16.09 7.67
N LEU A 16 -53.35 -17.38 7.34
CA LEU A 16 -52.27 -18.23 7.80
C LEU A 16 -50.90 -18.05 7.11
N PRO A 17 -50.79 -17.68 5.83
CA PRO A 17 -49.46 -17.50 5.20
C PRO A 17 -48.76 -16.17 5.57
N LEU A 18 -49.47 -15.16 6.09
CA LEU A 18 -48.91 -13.87 6.41
C LEU A 18 -48.16 -13.86 7.78
N ILE A 19 -48.47 -14.79 8.68
CA ILE A 19 -47.86 -14.85 10.02
C ILE A 19 -46.52 -15.60 9.99
N PHE A 20 -46.28 -16.47 9.03
CA PHE A 20 -45.02 -17.22 8.92
C PHE A 20 -43.84 -16.42 8.37
N MET A 21 -44.09 -15.22 7.79
CA MET A 21 -43.05 -14.37 7.17
C MET A 21 -42.34 -13.44 8.16
N PHE A 22 -42.81 -13.37 9.44
CA PHE A 22 -42.29 -12.48 10.48
C PHE A 22 -41.42 -13.16 11.55
N LEU A 23 -41.15 -14.46 11.43
CA LEU A 23 -40.45 -15.21 12.49
C LEU A 23 -39.00 -15.62 12.17
N PHE A 24 -38.45 -15.20 11.06
CA PHE A 24 -37.03 -15.30 10.88
C PHE A 24 -36.41 -13.95 11.28
N PRO A 25 -35.63 -13.87 12.35
CA PRO A 25 -34.79 -12.74 12.59
C PRO A 25 -33.76 -12.76 11.43
N VAL A 26 -34.01 -11.95 10.40
CA VAL A 26 -32.96 -11.64 9.42
C VAL A 26 -31.93 -10.85 10.21
N CYS A 27 -30.98 -11.56 10.80
CA CYS A 27 -29.79 -10.96 11.35
C CYS A 27 -28.97 -10.45 10.17
N SER A 28 -29.40 -9.33 9.62
CA SER A 28 -28.60 -8.55 8.65
C SER A 28 -27.42 -8.03 9.44
N LYS A 29 -26.33 -8.80 9.49
CA LYS A 29 -25.05 -8.28 9.98
C LYS A 29 -24.73 -7.10 9.07
N ALA A 30 -24.67 -5.90 9.66
CA ALA A 30 -24.22 -4.72 8.94
C ALA A 30 -22.86 -5.03 8.30
N GLN A 31 -22.77 -4.88 7.00
CA GLN A 31 -21.54 -5.15 6.26
C GLN A 31 -20.51 -4.10 6.66
N VAL A 32 -19.39 -4.52 7.25
CA VAL A 32 -18.27 -3.63 7.57
C VAL A 32 -17.59 -3.28 6.25
N GLN A 33 -17.46 -1.98 5.96
CA GLN A 33 -16.68 -1.47 4.83
C GLN A 33 -15.32 -1.00 5.33
N TYR A 34 -14.28 -1.24 4.53
CA TYR A 34 -12.94 -0.75 4.78
C TYR A 34 -12.62 0.42 3.84
N ASP A 35 -11.75 1.33 4.29
CA ASP A 35 -11.31 2.49 3.50
C ASP A 35 -10.29 2.09 2.41
N LEU A 36 -10.60 1.02 1.70
CA LEU A 36 -9.85 0.42 0.62
C LEU A 36 -10.81 0.09 -0.53
N SER A 37 -10.39 0.39 -1.75
CA SER A 37 -11.06 -0.07 -2.96
C SER A 37 -10.07 -0.88 -3.80
N VAL A 38 -10.53 -2.01 -4.33
CA VAL A 38 -9.76 -2.88 -5.23
C VAL A 38 -10.63 -3.22 -6.44
N GLY A 39 -10.07 -3.11 -7.64
CA GLY A 39 -10.86 -3.26 -8.87
C GLY A 39 -11.92 -2.17 -9.03
N GLY A 40 -11.76 -1.03 -8.31
CA GLY A 40 -12.73 0.06 -8.27
C GLY A 40 -13.97 -0.22 -7.43
N GLU A 41 -14.00 -1.30 -6.65
CA GLU A 41 -15.08 -1.66 -5.71
C GLU A 41 -14.58 -1.61 -4.27
N LYS A 42 -15.46 -1.21 -3.34
CA LYS A 42 -15.12 -1.15 -1.92
C LYS A 42 -14.85 -2.53 -1.34
N VAL A 43 -13.76 -2.64 -0.59
CA VAL A 43 -13.46 -3.82 0.19
C VAL A 43 -14.32 -3.82 1.45
N CYS A 44 -14.91 -4.97 1.78
CA CYS A 44 -15.83 -5.10 2.89
C CYS A 44 -15.79 -6.50 3.51
N SER A 45 -16.51 -6.70 4.61
CA SER A 45 -16.57 -7.99 5.32
C SER A 45 -17.12 -9.16 4.49
N ALA A 46 -17.70 -8.90 3.31
CA ALA A 46 -18.19 -9.96 2.42
C ALA A 46 -17.18 -10.38 1.35
N ASN A 47 -16.17 -9.54 1.02
CA ASN A 47 -15.25 -9.82 -0.08
C ASN A 47 -13.75 -9.75 0.30
N TYR A 48 -13.38 -9.33 1.51
CA TYR A 48 -11.98 -9.08 1.87
C TYR A 48 -11.08 -10.32 1.75
N ASN A 49 -11.61 -11.51 1.96
CA ASN A 49 -10.87 -12.78 1.88
C ASN A 49 -10.56 -13.22 0.44
N ASP A 50 -11.39 -12.79 -0.52
CA ASP A 50 -11.22 -13.10 -1.92
C ASP A 50 -11.79 -11.96 -2.78
N LEU A 51 -10.90 -11.14 -3.31
CA LEU A 51 -11.26 -10.00 -4.14
C LEU A 51 -11.37 -10.36 -5.63
N THR A 52 -11.18 -11.63 -6.01
CA THR A 52 -11.39 -12.09 -7.39
C THR A 52 -12.86 -12.10 -7.80
N VAL A 53 -13.77 -11.97 -6.82
CA VAL A 53 -15.20 -11.73 -7.08
C VAL A 53 -15.46 -10.38 -7.75
N VAL A 54 -14.50 -9.45 -7.67
CA VAL A 54 -14.57 -8.14 -8.32
C VAL A 54 -14.17 -8.28 -9.79
N LYS A 55 -14.97 -7.70 -10.68
CA LYS A 55 -14.69 -7.75 -12.12
C LYS A 55 -13.34 -7.09 -12.45
N GLY A 56 -12.52 -7.78 -13.22
CA GLY A 56 -11.19 -7.31 -13.63
C GLY A 56 -10.08 -7.66 -12.62
N VAL A 57 -10.41 -8.43 -11.58
CA VAL A 57 -9.44 -8.93 -10.59
C VAL A 57 -9.25 -10.43 -10.78
N SER A 58 -8.00 -10.87 -10.83
CA SER A 58 -7.63 -12.29 -10.95
C SER A 58 -6.32 -12.58 -10.20
N GLY A 59 -5.96 -13.88 -10.06
CA GLY A 59 -4.84 -14.34 -9.23
C GLY A 59 -5.26 -14.46 -7.76
N THR A 60 -4.35 -14.22 -6.82
CA THR A 60 -4.69 -14.15 -5.39
C THR A 60 -4.68 -12.70 -4.95
N VAL A 61 -5.84 -12.17 -4.62
CA VAL A 61 -6.00 -10.82 -4.08
C VAL A 61 -6.89 -10.88 -2.85
N LYS A 62 -6.33 -10.58 -1.69
CA LYS A 62 -7.06 -10.61 -0.41
C LYS A 62 -6.56 -9.52 0.53
N TYR A 63 -7.47 -9.01 1.34
CA TYR A 63 -7.18 -8.03 2.38
C TYR A 63 -7.35 -8.66 3.76
N ASP A 64 -6.41 -8.42 4.65
CA ASP A 64 -6.50 -8.78 6.06
C ASP A 64 -6.69 -7.48 6.87
N PRO A 65 -7.87 -7.25 7.47
CA PRO A 65 -8.16 -6.05 8.22
C PRO A 65 -7.39 -5.95 9.55
N ASP A 66 -7.01 -7.07 10.15
CA ASP A 66 -6.32 -7.09 11.45
C ASP A 66 -4.87 -6.62 11.30
N THR A 67 -4.21 -7.03 10.23
CA THR A 67 -2.84 -6.62 9.89
C THR A 67 -2.78 -5.45 8.90
N LYS A 68 -3.93 -4.98 8.40
CA LYS A 68 -4.04 -3.99 7.31
C LYS A 68 -3.21 -4.38 6.09
N THR A 69 -3.24 -5.64 5.70
CA THR A 69 -2.40 -6.16 4.62
C THR A 69 -3.23 -6.56 3.41
N LEU A 70 -2.98 -5.91 2.28
CA LEU A 70 -3.45 -6.33 0.96
C LEU A 70 -2.41 -7.23 0.33
N THR A 71 -2.71 -8.51 0.15
CA THR A 71 -1.82 -9.47 -0.51
C THR A 71 -2.16 -9.56 -1.99
N LEU A 72 -1.15 -9.38 -2.82
CA LEU A 72 -1.17 -9.61 -4.27
C LEU A 72 -0.20 -10.74 -4.58
N GLN A 73 -0.72 -11.85 -5.13
CA GLN A 73 0.11 -12.98 -5.56
C GLN A 73 -0.31 -13.42 -6.97
N ASP A 74 0.60 -13.25 -7.91
CA ASP A 74 0.38 -13.52 -9.34
C ASP A 74 -0.95 -12.87 -9.82
N ALA A 75 -1.19 -11.66 -9.32
CA ALA A 75 -2.47 -10.97 -9.46
C ALA A 75 -2.50 -10.04 -10.67
N THR A 76 -3.65 -9.96 -11.31
CA THR A 76 -3.95 -8.92 -12.30
C THR A 76 -5.20 -8.16 -11.86
N ILE A 77 -5.09 -6.83 -11.77
CA ILE A 77 -6.18 -5.91 -11.49
C ILE A 77 -6.25 -4.92 -12.65
N ASP A 78 -7.29 -5.02 -13.47
CA ASP A 78 -7.49 -4.17 -14.64
C ASP A 78 -8.87 -3.51 -14.61
N THR A 79 -8.87 -2.19 -14.47
CA THR A 79 -10.11 -1.39 -14.39
C THR A 79 -9.98 -0.12 -15.24
N PRO A 80 -10.54 -0.10 -16.44
CA PRO A 80 -10.29 0.99 -17.39
C PRO A 80 -10.81 2.37 -16.92
N ASN A 81 -11.86 2.43 -16.11
CA ASN A 81 -12.56 3.68 -15.77
C ASN A 81 -12.64 3.98 -14.27
N LYS A 82 -11.81 3.37 -13.46
CA LYS A 82 -11.72 3.58 -12.01
C LYS A 82 -10.27 3.42 -11.56
N ASN A 83 -9.97 3.81 -10.31
CA ASN A 83 -8.69 3.46 -9.71
C ASN A 83 -8.68 1.96 -9.35
N PRO A 84 -7.77 1.15 -9.91
CA PRO A 84 -7.65 -0.26 -9.57
C PRO A 84 -7.38 -0.49 -8.08
N ILE A 85 -6.53 0.33 -7.47
CA ILE A 85 -6.29 0.32 -6.02
C ILE A 85 -6.37 1.76 -5.52
N GLU A 86 -7.24 2.01 -4.54
CA GLU A 86 -7.34 3.28 -3.83
C GLU A 86 -7.41 3.03 -2.33
N SER A 87 -6.53 3.66 -1.56
CA SER A 87 -6.46 3.48 -0.10
C SER A 87 -6.51 4.77 0.67
N GLN A 88 -7.37 4.79 1.70
CA GLN A 88 -7.40 5.78 2.77
C GLN A 88 -7.05 5.13 4.13
N ILE A 89 -6.48 3.91 4.12
CA ILE A 89 -6.08 3.18 5.32
C ILE A 89 -4.72 3.71 5.78
N GLU A 90 -4.66 4.17 7.02
CA GLU A 90 -3.41 4.51 7.69
C GLU A 90 -2.55 3.27 7.92
N GLY A 91 -1.36 3.23 7.30
CA GLY A 91 -0.41 2.14 7.45
C GLY A 91 -0.78 0.87 6.66
N LEU A 92 -1.48 1.01 5.51
CA LEU A 92 -1.71 -0.13 4.61
C LEU A 92 -0.39 -0.75 4.17
N THR A 93 -0.29 -2.07 4.28
CA THR A 93 0.79 -2.87 3.69
C THR A 93 0.27 -3.58 2.45
N ILE A 94 0.92 -3.39 1.30
CA ILE A 94 0.68 -4.15 0.08
C ILE A 94 1.79 -5.18 -0.06
N LYS A 95 1.47 -6.44 0.20
CA LYS A 95 2.41 -7.56 0.07
C LYS A 95 2.39 -8.09 -1.36
N VAL A 96 3.56 -8.05 -2.01
CA VAL A 96 3.75 -8.44 -3.40
C VAL A 96 4.50 -9.77 -3.47
N VAL A 97 3.89 -10.80 -4.07
CA VAL A 97 4.45 -12.14 -4.25
C VAL A 97 4.30 -12.54 -5.72
N GLY A 98 5.35 -13.07 -6.34
CA GLY A 98 5.33 -13.43 -7.76
C GLY A 98 5.24 -12.21 -8.68
N VAL A 99 4.51 -12.31 -9.79
CA VAL A 99 4.39 -11.25 -10.80
C VAL A 99 2.97 -10.68 -10.80
N ASN A 100 2.85 -9.40 -10.50
CA ASN A 100 1.56 -8.74 -10.35
C ASN A 100 1.42 -7.56 -11.30
N LYS A 101 0.19 -7.30 -11.75
CA LYS A 101 -0.13 -6.22 -12.67
C LYS A 101 -1.36 -5.45 -12.22
N VAL A 102 -1.24 -4.10 -12.17
CA VAL A 102 -2.33 -3.19 -11.79
C VAL A 102 -2.45 -2.09 -12.83
N THR A 103 -3.54 -2.09 -13.60
CA THR A 103 -3.69 -1.20 -14.76
C THR A 103 -5.00 -0.44 -14.78
N SER A 104 -4.94 0.82 -15.22
CA SER A 104 -6.08 1.65 -15.59
C SER A 104 -5.77 2.43 -16.86
N SER A 105 -6.77 2.70 -17.70
CA SER A 105 -6.61 3.53 -18.89
C SER A 105 -7.00 4.99 -18.68
N GLY A 106 -7.82 5.32 -17.69
CA GLY A 106 -8.35 6.67 -17.49
C GLY A 106 -8.02 7.32 -16.15
N PHE A 107 -7.59 6.54 -15.18
CA PHE A 107 -7.38 6.97 -13.79
C PHE A 107 -5.99 6.59 -13.29
N PRO A 108 -5.53 7.13 -12.14
CA PRO A 108 -4.36 6.60 -11.46
C PRO A 108 -4.51 5.09 -11.19
N SER A 109 -3.49 4.30 -11.53
CA SER A 109 -3.57 2.86 -11.29
C SER A 109 -3.49 2.52 -9.81
N MET A 110 -2.75 3.32 -9.03
CA MET A 110 -2.76 3.26 -7.57
C MET A 110 -2.88 4.67 -7.00
N LEU A 111 -3.73 4.85 -5.99
CA LEU A 111 -3.99 6.13 -5.34
C LEU A 111 -3.91 5.98 -3.82
N PHE A 112 -3.06 6.78 -3.18
CA PHE A 112 -2.85 6.74 -1.74
C PHE A 112 -3.16 8.08 -1.10
N HIS A 113 -4.08 8.10 -0.12
CA HIS A 113 -4.44 9.25 0.70
C HIS A 113 -3.82 9.22 2.11
N LYS A 114 -3.26 8.07 2.49
CA LYS A 114 -2.65 7.80 3.79
C LYS A 114 -1.37 7.00 3.61
N PRO A 115 -0.45 7.02 4.59
CA PRO A 115 0.79 6.27 4.52
C PRO A 115 0.58 4.81 4.19
N ALA A 116 1.34 4.32 3.22
CA ALA A 116 1.28 2.93 2.77
C ALA A 116 2.68 2.38 2.48
N THR A 117 2.82 1.06 2.54
CA THR A 117 4.06 0.36 2.22
C THR A 117 3.79 -0.71 1.18
N ILE A 118 4.55 -0.73 0.08
CA ILE A 118 4.62 -1.83 -0.87
C ILE A 118 5.86 -2.65 -0.52
N VAL A 119 5.67 -3.95 -0.21
CA VAL A 119 6.74 -4.81 0.29
C VAL A 119 6.62 -6.23 -0.25
N GLY A 120 7.73 -6.93 -0.39
CA GLY A 120 7.79 -8.35 -0.79
C GLY A 120 8.98 -8.65 -1.66
N ASP A 121 9.05 -9.88 -2.16
CA ASP A 121 10.11 -10.36 -3.04
C ASP A 121 9.65 -10.45 -4.52
N GLY A 122 8.40 -10.04 -4.77
CA GLY A 122 7.79 -10.09 -6.09
C GLY A 122 8.01 -8.83 -6.93
N THR A 123 7.41 -8.88 -8.13
CA THR A 123 7.35 -7.76 -9.08
C THR A 123 5.93 -7.22 -9.15
N LEU A 124 5.80 -5.90 -9.15
CA LEU A 124 4.55 -5.19 -9.34
C LEU A 124 4.66 -4.23 -10.53
N ASP A 125 3.93 -4.52 -11.60
CA ASP A 125 3.79 -3.66 -12.77
C ASP A 125 2.56 -2.77 -12.60
N VAL A 126 2.75 -1.45 -12.56
CA VAL A 126 1.69 -0.48 -12.30
C VAL A 126 1.54 0.48 -13.48
N GLY A 127 0.31 0.70 -13.90
CA GLY A 127 0.01 1.68 -14.93
C GLY A 127 -0.04 1.08 -16.34
N GLY A 128 0.05 1.96 -17.31
CA GLY A 128 -0.10 1.66 -18.75
C GLY A 128 -0.30 2.95 -19.52
N ASP A 129 -1.34 3.01 -20.34
CA ASP A 129 -1.73 4.21 -21.09
C ASP A 129 -2.60 5.18 -20.26
N GLY A 130 -2.82 4.87 -18.99
CA GLY A 130 -3.55 5.71 -18.05
C GLY A 130 -2.81 6.99 -17.67
N TRP A 131 -3.54 7.92 -17.03
CA TRP A 131 -3.06 9.25 -16.70
C TRP A 131 -1.81 9.23 -15.81
N VAL A 132 -1.88 8.53 -14.68
CA VAL A 132 -0.80 8.41 -13.68
C VAL A 132 -0.64 6.93 -13.29
N GLY A 133 0.60 6.47 -13.17
CA GLY A 133 0.87 5.15 -12.62
C GLY A 133 0.51 5.10 -11.12
N ILE A 134 1.25 5.82 -10.29
CA ILE A 134 1.00 5.93 -8.84
C ILE A 134 0.80 7.39 -8.47
N PHE A 135 -0.29 7.68 -7.74
CA PHE A 135 -0.56 9.00 -7.21
C PHE A 135 -0.54 8.98 -5.67
N VAL A 136 0.30 9.84 -5.09
CA VAL A 136 0.48 9.99 -3.64
C VAL A 136 -0.07 11.35 -3.24
N LEU A 137 -1.10 11.38 -2.38
CA LEU A 137 -1.82 12.60 -2.01
C LEU A 137 -1.48 13.01 -0.58
N SER A 138 -0.56 13.97 -0.43
CA SER A 138 -0.13 14.56 0.85
C SER A 138 0.19 13.50 1.91
N THR A 139 0.92 12.47 1.51
CA THR A 139 1.24 11.33 2.37
C THR A 139 2.58 10.70 2.00
N THR A 140 2.95 9.61 2.68
CA THR A 140 4.18 8.88 2.43
C THR A 140 3.90 7.51 1.81
N LEU A 141 4.54 7.20 0.69
CA LEU A 141 4.59 5.87 0.12
C LEU A 141 6.00 5.29 0.32
N THR A 142 6.09 4.14 0.99
CA THR A 142 7.32 3.37 1.14
C THR A 142 7.33 2.20 0.17
N ILE A 143 8.44 1.98 -0.52
CA ILE A 143 8.67 0.84 -1.41
C ILE A 143 9.88 0.09 -0.82
N ASP A 144 9.64 -1.13 -0.37
CA ASP A 144 10.63 -1.89 0.40
C ASP A 144 10.83 -3.30 -0.16
N ASN A 145 12.07 -3.63 -0.46
CA ASN A 145 12.51 -4.98 -0.82
C ASN A 145 11.72 -5.68 -1.95
N CYS A 146 11.18 -4.93 -2.92
CA CYS A 146 10.45 -5.45 -4.07
C CYS A 146 10.97 -4.86 -5.39
N THR A 147 10.44 -5.35 -6.50
CA THR A 147 10.60 -4.74 -7.83
C THR A 147 9.29 -4.05 -8.21
N LEU A 148 9.36 -2.75 -8.50
CA LEU A 148 8.22 -1.93 -8.88
C LEU A 148 8.47 -1.26 -10.24
N ASN A 149 7.62 -1.53 -11.22
CA ASN A 149 7.65 -0.89 -12.53
C ASN A 149 6.42 -0.01 -12.69
N VAL A 150 6.62 1.29 -12.86
CA VAL A 150 5.52 2.27 -12.94
C VAL A 150 5.54 2.98 -14.27
N LYS A 151 4.39 3.03 -14.93
CA LYS A 151 4.21 3.77 -16.20
C LYS A 151 2.94 4.61 -16.15
N GLY A 152 3.00 5.79 -16.77
CA GLY A 152 1.84 6.62 -16.98
C GLY A 152 1.96 7.47 -18.24
N ALA A 153 0.85 7.78 -18.89
CA ALA A 153 0.88 8.64 -20.06
C ALA A 153 1.33 10.07 -19.73
N GLN A 154 1.03 10.53 -18.52
CA GLN A 154 1.46 11.85 -18.05
C GLN A 154 2.57 11.75 -17.00
N TYR A 155 2.34 11.00 -15.95
CA TYR A 155 3.27 10.85 -14.82
C TYR A 155 3.47 9.37 -14.50
N GLY A 156 4.68 8.99 -14.17
CA GLY A 156 4.97 7.69 -13.57
C GLY A 156 4.48 7.68 -12.11
N ILE A 157 5.26 8.28 -11.22
CA ILE A 157 4.89 8.51 -9.82
C ILE A 157 4.68 10.02 -9.65
N ASN A 158 3.53 10.42 -9.10
CA ASN A 158 3.16 11.82 -8.93
C ASN A 158 2.67 12.10 -7.53
N GLY A 159 2.98 13.28 -7.03
CA GLY A 159 2.43 13.85 -5.80
C GLY A 159 1.39 14.93 -6.04
N LEU A 160 0.96 15.62 -4.99
CA LEU A 160 0.02 16.75 -5.03
C LEU A 160 0.75 18.08 -4.77
N GLY A 161 1.62 18.47 -5.70
CA GLY A 161 2.28 19.79 -5.67
C GLY A 161 3.50 19.90 -4.76
N GLY A 162 4.09 18.79 -4.31
CA GLY A 162 5.39 18.78 -3.67
C GLY A 162 5.42 19.39 -2.25
N LYS A 163 4.35 19.29 -1.48
CA LYS A 163 4.32 19.83 -0.10
C LYS A 163 4.56 18.74 0.95
N ASP A 164 3.71 17.69 0.93
CA ASP A 164 3.72 16.64 1.94
C ASP A 164 3.83 15.24 1.32
N ASP A 165 4.02 15.20 0.02
CA ASP A 165 4.10 13.98 -0.78
C ASP A 165 5.51 13.41 -0.67
N LYS A 166 5.68 12.26 -0.02
CA LYS A 166 6.97 11.65 0.24
C LYS A 166 7.07 10.26 -0.33
N ILE A 167 8.23 9.95 -0.89
CA ILE A 167 8.57 8.61 -1.37
C ILE A 167 9.81 8.12 -0.64
N VAL A 168 9.72 6.95 -0.05
CA VAL A 168 10.86 6.23 0.55
C VAL A 168 11.10 4.96 -0.23
N ILE A 169 12.29 4.78 -0.79
CA ILE A 169 12.68 3.56 -1.49
C ILE A 169 13.80 2.90 -0.71
N ARG A 170 13.55 1.68 -0.25
CA ARG A 170 14.48 0.92 0.60
C ARG A 170 14.77 -0.44 -0.02
N ASN A 171 16.04 -0.75 -0.28
CA ASN A 171 16.48 -2.05 -0.77
C ASN A 171 15.60 -2.60 -1.92
N ALA A 172 15.08 -1.74 -2.77
CA ALA A 172 14.14 -2.06 -3.83
C ALA A 172 14.68 -1.64 -5.21
N THR A 173 14.11 -2.20 -6.25
CA THR A 173 14.33 -1.73 -7.63
C THR A 173 13.04 -1.07 -8.11
N VAL A 174 13.14 0.21 -8.47
CA VAL A 174 12.00 0.98 -8.98
C VAL A 174 12.32 1.52 -10.36
N SER A 175 11.47 1.21 -11.32
CA SER A 175 11.47 1.83 -12.65
C SER A 175 10.25 2.72 -12.77
N ALA A 176 10.43 4.00 -13.12
CA ALA A 176 9.32 4.93 -13.33
C ALA A 176 9.44 5.63 -14.69
N GLU A 177 8.31 5.77 -15.38
CA GLU A 177 8.22 6.45 -16.67
C GLU A 177 6.95 7.27 -16.77
N GLY A 178 7.06 8.58 -17.05
CA GLY A 178 5.93 9.48 -17.26
C GLY A 178 6.15 10.33 -18.50
N LYS A 179 5.55 9.95 -19.61
CA LYS A 179 5.89 10.41 -20.96
C LYS A 179 5.72 11.92 -21.22
N LYS A 180 4.77 12.59 -20.52
CA LYS A 180 4.47 13.99 -20.82
C LYS A 180 4.99 14.96 -19.77
N ASN A 181 4.80 14.67 -18.49
CA ASN A 181 4.99 15.65 -17.44
C ASN A 181 6.12 15.32 -16.47
N GLY A 182 6.47 14.03 -16.30
CA GLY A 182 7.60 13.63 -15.47
C GLY A 182 7.50 12.20 -14.97
N SER A 183 8.64 11.54 -14.87
CA SER A 183 8.70 10.14 -14.41
C SER A 183 8.48 10.02 -12.90
N VAL A 184 9.08 10.92 -12.13
CA VAL A 184 8.79 11.15 -10.70
C VAL A 184 8.67 12.66 -10.52
N ARG A 185 7.51 13.15 -10.09
CA ARG A 185 7.23 14.58 -10.04
C ARG A 185 6.25 14.96 -8.94
N ASP A 186 6.30 16.26 -8.56
CA ASP A 186 5.46 16.87 -7.52
C ASP A 186 5.62 16.16 -6.16
N ILE A 187 6.84 15.66 -5.87
CA ILE A 187 7.22 14.95 -4.65
C ILE A 187 8.04 15.90 -3.77
N ALA A 188 7.62 16.12 -2.52
CA ALA A 188 8.33 16.96 -1.55
C ALA A 188 9.68 16.38 -1.16
N GLU A 189 9.74 15.05 -0.99
CA GLU A 189 10.93 14.37 -0.51
C GLU A 189 11.05 12.98 -1.15
N LEU A 190 12.22 12.68 -1.70
CA LEU A 190 12.62 11.36 -2.16
C LEU A 190 13.77 10.85 -1.29
N THR A 191 13.50 9.84 -0.46
CA THR A 191 14.52 9.21 0.40
C THR A 191 14.92 7.87 -0.18
N LEU A 192 16.23 7.67 -0.40
CA LEU A 192 16.80 6.43 -0.92
C LEU A 192 17.64 5.76 0.18
N ILE A 193 17.33 4.51 0.52
CA ILE A 193 18.01 3.72 1.55
C ILE A 193 18.50 2.43 0.90
N GLY A 194 19.82 2.24 0.83
CA GLY A 194 20.42 1.12 0.12
C GLY A 194 20.11 1.09 -1.38
N CYS A 195 19.77 2.25 -1.95
CA CYS A 195 19.42 2.45 -3.35
C CYS A 195 20.02 3.73 -3.88
N LYS A 196 20.19 3.81 -5.20
CA LYS A 196 20.57 5.04 -5.91
C LYS A 196 19.83 5.14 -7.24
N ILE A 197 19.71 6.36 -7.77
CA ILE A 197 19.29 6.55 -9.15
C ILE A 197 20.43 6.04 -10.03
N SER A 198 20.16 4.97 -10.79
CA SER A 198 21.17 4.28 -11.61
C SER A 198 21.07 4.63 -13.09
N GLU A 199 19.88 4.99 -13.56
CA GLU A 199 19.64 5.36 -14.96
C GLU A 199 18.59 6.47 -15.06
N PRO A 200 18.77 7.43 -15.98
CA PRO A 200 19.99 7.67 -16.73
C PRO A 200 21.11 8.22 -15.82
N GLU A 201 22.36 8.05 -16.25
CA GLU A 201 23.52 8.58 -15.52
C GLU A 201 23.43 10.11 -15.37
N GLY A 202 23.71 10.60 -14.16
CA GLY A 202 23.62 12.02 -13.82
C GLY A 202 22.21 12.51 -13.49
N ALA A 203 21.19 11.63 -13.48
CA ALA A 203 19.88 12.00 -12.97
C ALA A 203 19.91 12.12 -11.45
N GLU A 204 19.23 13.14 -10.92
CA GLU A 204 19.14 13.43 -9.49
C GLU A 204 17.76 13.93 -9.10
N PHE A 205 17.45 13.89 -7.80
CA PHE A 205 16.22 14.49 -7.29
C PHE A 205 16.47 15.94 -6.91
N ASP A 206 15.69 16.84 -7.52
CA ASP A 206 15.72 18.27 -7.21
C ASP A 206 14.55 18.63 -6.32
N SER A 207 14.85 19.09 -5.10
CA SER A 207 13.84 19.44 -4.10
C SER A 207 13.13 20.78 -4.38
N MET A 208 13.66 21.64 -5.26
CA MET A 208 13.01 22.88 -5.67
C MET A 208 12.03 22.65 -6.83
N LEU A 209 12.37 21.75 -7.74
CA LEU A 209 11.51 21.33 -8.84
C LEU A 209 10.57 20.17 -8.43
N HIS A 210 10.77 19.61 -7.22
CA HIS A 210 10.00 18.48 -6.70
C HIS A 210 9.96 17.29 -7.67
N ALA A 211 11.07 17.00 -8.34
CA ALA A 211 11.13 16.04 -9.44
C ALA A 211 12.51 15.39 -9.57
N ILE A 212 12.55 14.24 -10.24
CA ILE A 212 13.81 13.73 -10.79
C ILE A 212 14.11 14.47 -12.08
N ILE A 213 15.34 15.00 -12.14
CA ILE A 213 15.83 15.81 -13.25
C ILE A 213 17.06 15.19 -13.90
N LEU A 214 17.35 15.64 -15.12
CA LEU A 214 18.61 15.42 -15.82
C LEU A 214 18.97 16.70 -16.58
N ASN A 215 20.19 17.23 -16.36
CA ASN A 215 20.66 18.48 -16.96
C ASN A 215 19.67 19.64 -16.76
N ASP A 216 19.23 19.85 -15.51
CA ASP A 216 18.27 20.89 -15.06
C ASP A 216 16.88 20.79 -15.71
N LYS A 217 16.53 19.64 -16.29
CA LYS A 217 15.22 19.40 -16.88
C LYS A 217 14.51 18.22 -16.23
N ILE A 218 13.20 18.37 -16.00
CA ILE A 218 12.37 17.29 -15.48
C ILE A 218 12.45 16.09 -16.42
N LEU A 219 12.86 14.96 -15.86
CA LEU A 219 13.01 13.71 -16.58
C LEU A 219 11.64 13.10 -16.92
N LYS A 220 11.40 12.89 -18.21
CA LYS A 220 10.15 12.29 -18.76
C LYS A 220 10.36 10.89 -19.29
N GLU A 221 11.60 10.51 -19.44
CA GLU A 221 12.03 9.19 -19.87
C GLU A 221 12.10 8.26 -18.67
N LYS A 222 12.32 6.99 -18.95
CA LYS A 222 12.44 5.96 -17.91
C LYS A 222 13.59 6.30 -16.95
N VAL A 223 13.29 6.36 -15.67
CA VAL A 223 14.29 6.39 -14.59
C VAL A 223 14.35 5.01 -13.92
N ILE A 224 15.55 4.59 -13.54
CA ILE A 224 15.76 3.38 -12.73
C ILE A 224 16.46 3.79 -11.44
N ILE A 225 15.83 3.42 -10.31
CA ILE A 225 16.40 3.46 -8.97
C ILE A 225 16.67 2.01 -8.59
N ALA A 226 17.92 1.66 -8.39
CA ALA A 226 18.33 0.29 -8.10
C ALA A 226 19.09 0.19 -6.79
N LYS A 227 19.19 -1.02 -6.27
CA LYS A 227 20.03 -1.32 -5.09
C LYS A 227 21.45 -0.85 -5.35
N ASP A 228 22.03 -0.18 -4.38
CA ASP A 228 23.43 0.22 -4.45
C ASP A 228 24.31 -0.87 -3.81
N PRO A 229 25.09 -1.61 -4.62
CA PRO A 229 25.91 -2.68 -4.11
C PRO A 229 27.08 -2.19 -3.23
N THR A 230 27.34 -0.89 -3.23
CA THR A 230 28.40 -0.29 -2.40
C THR A 230 27.89 0.14 -1.03
N MET A 231 26.57 0.23 -0.85
CA MET A 231 25.98 0.45 0.47
C MET A 231 25.93 -0.89 1.21
N VAL A 232 26.74 -1.03 2.25
CA VAL A 232 26.62 -2.12 3.20
C VAL A 232 25.18 -2.11 3.72
N ASP A 233 24.49 -3.26 3.66
CA ASP A 233 23.18 -3.44 4.29
C ASP A 233 23.28 -2.95 5.74
N MET A 234 22.77 -1.75 6.00
CA MET A 234 22.53 -1.36 7.39
C MET A 234 21.47 -2.35 7.91
N PRO A 235 21.78 -3.18 8.90
CA PRO A 235 20.79 -4.09 9.45
C PRO A 235 19.56 -3.28 9.84
N ASN A 236 18.39 -3.72 9.39
CA ASN A 236 17.07 -3.12 9.64
C ASN A 236 17.03 -2.44 11.02
N ALA A 237 16.99 -1.12 11.05
CA ALA A 237 16.90 -0.33 12.28
C ALA A 237 15.49 -0.39 12.93
N GLU A 238 14.64 -1.32 12.54
CA GLU A 238 13.32 -1.57 13.10
C GLU A 238 13.16 -2.93 13.81
N LYS A 239 14.23 -3.48 14.33
CA LYS A 239 14.08 -4.18 15.60
C LYS A 239 14.39 -3.15 16.67
N VAL A 240 13.42 -2.84 17.54
CA VAL A 240 13.68 -2.24 18.84
C VAL A 240 14.72 -3.15 19.51
N SER A 241 15.98 -2.97 19.14
CA SER A 241 17.08 -3.65 19.75
C SER A 241 17.17 -3.02 21.12
N ARG A 242 16.88 -3.83 22.16
CA ARG A 242 17.26 -3.46 23.53
C ARG A 242 18.64 -2.82 23.47
N PRO A 243 18.85 -1.69 24.13
CA PRO A 243 20.11 -0.96 24.03
C PRO A 243 21.26 -1.91 24.35
N LYS A 244 22.18 -2.12 23.39
CA LYS A 244 23.34 -2.96 23.62
C LYS A 244 24.26 -2.24 24.60
N ILE A 245 24.49 -2.86 25.73
CA ILE A 245 25.31 -2.35 26.81
C ILE A 245 26.67 -3.03 26.70
N TYR A 246 27.74 -2.23 26.70
CA TYR A 246 29.11 -2.74 26.68
C TYR A 246 29.86 -2.22 27.90
N THR A 247 30.77 -3.02 28.45
CA THR A 247 31.79 -2.55 29.38
C THR A 247 32.82 -1.72 28.63
N LEU A 248 33.67 -0.99 29.35
CA LEU A 248 34.82 -0.24 28.75
C LEU A 248 35.78 -1.15 27.96
N ASN A 249 35.82 -2.44 28.27
CA ASN A 249 36.67 -3.42 27.59
C ASN A 249 35.99 -4.03 26.36
N GLY A 250 34.82 -3.48 25.94
CA GLY A 250 34.09 -3.93 24.74
C GLY A 250 33.27 -5.21 24.92
N ILE A 251 33.10 -5.71 26.15
CA ILE A 251 32.30 -6.91 26.42
C ILE A 251 30.81 -6.52 26.43
N CYS A 252 29.99 -7.18 25.57
CA CYS A 252 28.56 -6.99 25.57
C CYS A 252 27.92 -7.59 26.84
N VAL A 253 27.17 -6.79 27.55
CA VAL A 253 26.49 -7.19 28.79
C VAL A 253 25.02 -7.46 28.50
N GLN A 254 24.48 -8.57 29.00
CA GLN A 254 23.05 -8.92 28.81
C GLN A 254 22.18 -8.29 29.91
N GLY A 255 20.97 -7.88 29.53
CA GLY A 255 19.98 -7.26 30.42
C GLY A 255 19.99 -5.74 30.38
N GLU A 256 19.21 -5.11 31.26
CA GLU A 256 19.06 -3.66 31.34
C GLU A 256 20.17 -3.03 32.19
N LEU A 257 20.52 -1.75 31.89
CA LEU A 257 21.57 -1.03 32.60
C LEU A 257 21.29 -0.93 34.10
N GLU A 258 20.02 -0.85 34.49
CA GLU A 258 19.56 -0.77 35.86
C GLU A 258 19.93 -2.02 36.70
N ASN A 259 20.06 -3.15 36.05
CA ASN A 259 20.39 -4.43 36.70
C ASN A 259 21.88 -4.76 36.69
N GLN A 260 22.73 -3.86 36.16
CA GLN A 260 24.16 -4.07 36.12
C GLN A 260 24.84 -3.53 37.39
N PRO A 261 26.00 -4.04 37.77
CA PRO A 261 26.82 -3.47 38.88
C PRO A 261 27.19 -2.00 38.65
N THR A 262 27.52 -1.29 39.72
CA THR A 262 28.09 0.06 39.65
C THR A 262 29.34 0.03 38.74
N GLY A 263 29.37 0.95 37.78
CA GLY A 263 30.47 0.95 36.81
C GLY A 263 30.29 1.91 35.64
N VAL A 264 31.19 1.83 34.66
CA VAL A 264 31.14 2.64 33.46
C VAL A 264 30.78 1.75 32.28
N TYR A 265 29.75 2.14 31.54
CA TYR A 265 29.21 1.40 30.43
C TYR A 265 29.12 2.26 29.18
N ILE A 266 29.07 1.63 28.02
CA ILE A 266 28.76 2.27 26.73
C ILE A 266 27.41 1.75 26.29
N VAL A 267 26.41 2.64 26.22
CA VAL A 267 25.05 2.34 25.81
C VAL A 267 24.76 3.16 24.56
N ASN A 268 24.44 2.50 23.44
CA ASN A 268 24.21 3.15 22.14
C ASN A 268 25.31 4.15 21.75
N GLY A 269 26.59 3.76 22.00
CA GLY A 269 27.76 4.58 21.68
C GLY A 269 28.03 5.73 22.67
N LYS A 270 27.22 5.91 23.73
CA LYS A 270 27.42 6.95 24.76
C LYS A 270 27.96 6.34 26.06
N LYS A 271 28.95 7.00 26.66
CA LYS A 271 29.50 6.62 27.96
C LYS A 271 28.52 7.01 29.07
N ILE A 272 28.13 6.04 29.88
CA ILE A 272 27.24 6.21 31.04
C ILE A 272 27.97 5.69 32.31
N VAL A 273 27.91 6.47 33.36
CA VAL A 273 28.41 6.09 34.67
C VAL A 273 27.23 5.69 35.53
N LYS A 274 27.14 4.42 35.88
CA LYS A 274 26.19 3.92 36.86
C LYS A 274 26.78 4.02 38.26
N LYS A 275 26.14 4.79 39.13
CA LYS A 275 26.49 4.98 40.55
C LYS A 275 25.85 3.91 41.41
#